data_0ac5bcc483a8e2ce5247a11c02bdaf52
#
_entry.id   0ac5bcc483a8e2ce5247a11c02bdaf52
#
_cell.length_a   1.000
_cell.length_b   1.000
_cell.length_c   1.000
_cell.angle_alpha   90.00
_cell.angle_beta   90.00
_cell.angle_gamma   90.00
#
_symmetry.space_group_name_H-M   'P 1'
#
loop_
_entity.id
_entity.type
_entity.pdbx_description
1 polymer ?
#
loop_
_entity_poly.entity_id
_entity_poly.type
_entity_poly.pdbx_seq_one_letter_code
_entity_poly.pdbx_strand_id
1 'polypeptide(L)'
;MLSQEPHLATTMSQQPVTVPTASLHGKVALITGAGRGIGRGCAIELGKRGCSVVVNYATSKSSADEVCQEIEASGSGAKAVSIQADVSKKAEIERLFQDAKKAFGKIDIVMSNSGTESWDKTEEITEEKFDHVFNLNARAQFFVGQATWKYLENNGRLILMSSIAAGLLGVRDHVLYNASKMAVIGMIKAFATDFGVRGITVNGVAPGGIKSDMFTQNAWHYIPGGTPEWPAEKIENLMAEHCPLKRCAVPEDVARVVAFLSSEDGGWVNGQVITISGGSSQ
;
A
#
# COMPACT_ATOMS: atom_id res chain seq x y z
N MET A 1 -24.15 16.64 -65.77
CA MET A 1 -25.14 16.56 -64.69
C MET A 1 -24.60 15.50 -63.75
N LEU A 2 -23.91 15.89 -62.69
CA LEU A 2 -23.45 15.04 -61.61
C LEU A 2 -24.36 15.29 -60.43
N SER A 3 -25.09 14.28 -60.01
CA SER A 3 -26.00 14.30 -58.86
C SER A 3 -25.19 14.26 -57.59
N GLN A 4 -25.34 15.30 -56.74
CA GLN A 4 -24.80 15.30 -55.37
C GLN A 4 -25.80 14.54 -54.47
N GLU A 5 -25.30 13.46 -53.84
CA GLU A 5 -26.00 12.83 -52.71
C GLU A 5 -25.76 13.63 -51.40
N PRO A 6 -26.81 13.80 -50.58
CA PRO A 6 -26.64 14.49 -49.29
C PRO A 6 -26.01 13.57 -48.27
N HIS A 7 -24.83 13.97 -47.75
CA HIS A 7 -24.24 13.34 -46.58
C HIS A 7 -25.13 13.59 -45.34
N LEU A 8 -25.83 12.57 -44.91
CA LEU A 8 -26.47 12.53 -43.57
C LEU A 8 -25.37 12.48 -42.50
N ALA A 9 -25.09 13.62 -41.90
CA ALA A 9 -24.29 13.71 -40.67
C ALA A 9 -25.14 13.15 -39.52
N THR A 10 -24.89 11.89 -39.15
CA THR A 10 -25.43 11.30 -37.94
C THR A 10 -24.72 11.94 -36.75
N THR A 11 -25.33 12.91 -36.09
CA THR A 11 -24.89 13.41 -34.80
C THR A 11 -25.06 12.31 -33.77
N MET A 12 -23.97 11.58 -33.48
CA MET A 12 -23.92 10.72 -32.32
C MET A 12 -24.04 11.60 -31.07
N SER A 13 -25.18 11.49 -30.38
CA SER A 13 -25.38 12.02 -29.05
C SER A 13 -24.33 11.35 -28.12
N GLN A 14 -23.27 12.08 -27.82
CA GLN A 14 -22.33 11.67 -26.76
C GLN A 14 -23.06 11.79 -25.42
N GLN A 15 -23.60 10.69 -24.94
CA GLN A 15 -23.98 10.63 -23.54
C GLN A 15 -22.70 10.88 -22.71
N PRO A 16 -22.77 11.67 -21.63
CA PRO A 16 -21.62 11.87 -20.77
C PRO A 16 -21.17 10.49 -20.25
N VAL A 17 -19.94 10.12 -20.57
CA VAL A 17 -19.30 8.93 -20.00
C VAL A 17 -19.17 9.24 -18.50
N THR A 18 -20.11 8.74 -17.71
CA THR A 18 -19.95 8.69 -16.26
C THR A 18 -18.81 7.70 -16.01
N VAL A 19 -17.60 8.23 -15.83
CA VAL A 19 -16.47 7.43 -15.36
C VAL A 19 -16.88 6.90 -13.99
N PRO A 20 -17.06 5.58 -13.80
CA PRO A 20 -17.31 5.03 -12.48
C PRO A 20 -16.11 5.41 -11.61
N THR A 21 -16.30 6.23 -10.59
CA THR A 21 -15.30 6.35 -9.55
C THR A 21 -15.09 4.92 -9.03
N ALA A 22 -13.83 4.47 -8.93
CA ALA A 22 -13.47 3.11 -8.50
C ALA A 22 -14.16 2.76 -7.16
N SER A 23 -15.42 2.34 -7.27
CA SER A 23 -16.28 2.01 -6.11
C SER A 23 -15.85 0.69 -5.53
N LEU A 24 -15.80 0.63 -4.20
CA LEU A 24 -15.48 -0.57 -3.43
C LEU A 24 -16.65 -1.01 -2.54
N HIS A 25 -17.87 -0.55 -2.85
CA HIS A 25 -19.05 -0.92 -2.08
C HIS A 25 -19.23 -2.43 -1.96
N GLY A 26 -19.46 -2.87 -0.75
CA GLY A 26 -19.66 -4.28 -0.43
C GLY A 26 -18.37 -5.12 -0.43
N LYS A 27 -17.20 -4.55 -0.71
CA LYS A 27 -15.89 -5.20 -0.55
C LYS A 27 -15.44 -5.12 0.90
N VAL A 28 -14.56 -6.04 1.29
CA VAL A 28 -13.91 -6.09 2.60
C VAL A 28 -12.40 -6.11 2.41
N ALA A 29 -11.71 -5.16 3.02
CA ALA A 29 -10.25 -5.06 3.00
C ALA A 29 -9.65 -5.41 4.37
N LEU A 30 -8.52 -6.11 4.37
CA LEU A 30 -7.64 -6.29 5.51
C LEU A 30 -6.33 -5.56 5.25
N ILE A 31 -5.96 -4.61 6.12
CA ILE A 31 -4.75 -3.82 5.97
C ILE A 31 -3.88 -3.98 7.21
N THR A 32 -2.63 -4.47 7.03
CA THR A 32 -1.69 -4.62 8.15
C THR A 32 -1.01 -3.30 8.48
N GLY A 33 -0.82 -3.03 9.80
CA GLY A 33 -0.22 -1.77 10.24
C GLY A 33 -1.04 -0.54 9.86
N ALA A 34 -2.37 -0.63 9.94
CA ALA A 34 -3.29 0.39 9.43
C ALA A 34 -3.61 1.52 10.42
N GLY A 35 -3.05 1.50 11.63
CA GLY A 35 -3.32 2.54 12.64
C GLY A 35 -2.63 3.89 12.40
N ARG A 36 -1.63 3.96 11.49
CA ARG A 36 -0.86 5.18 11.19
C ARG A 36 -0.29 5.19 9.78
N GLY A 37 0.26 6.35 9.38
CA GLY A 37 1.02 6.52 8.14
C GLY A 37 0.27 6.10 6.90
N ILE A 38 0.94 5.41 5.98
CA ILE A 38 0.38 4.95 4.71
C ILE A 38 -0.79 4.00 4.93
N GLY A 39 -0.65 3.05 5.88
CA GLY A 39 -1.71 2.09 6.17
C GLY A 39 -3.01 2.76 6.62
N ARG A 40 -2.92 3.79 7.49
CA ARG A 40 -4.06 4.62 7.88
C ARG A 40 -4.69 5.32 6.69
N GLY A 41 -3.87 5.99 5.86
CA GLY A 41 -4.37 6.67 4.67
C GLY A 41 -5.10 5.72 3.72
N CYS A 42 -4.56 4.51 3.50
CA CYS A 42 -5.21 3.48 2.68
C CYS A 42 -6.52 2.99 3.30
N ALA A 43 -6.56 2.74 4.61
CA ALA A 43 -7.77 2.29 5.29
C ALA A 43 -8.91 3.30 5.15
N ILE A 44 -8.62 4.58 5.38
CA ILE A 44 -9.58 5.67 5.26
C ILE A 44 -10.05 5.86 3.81
N GLU A 45 -9.14 5.85 2.83
CA GLU A 45 -9.48 6.01 1.43
C GLU A 45 -10.37 4.88 0.91
N LEU A 46 -10.04 3.60 1.25
CA LEU A 46 -10.89 2.47 0.89
C LEU A 46 -12.25 2.57 1.58
N GLY A 47 -12.28 2.98 2.85
CA GLY A 47 -13.52 3.23 3.59
C GLY A 47 -14.40 4.28 2.92
N LYS A 48 -13.85 5.43 2.52
CA LYS A 48 -14.56 6.49 1.80
C LYS A 48 -15.18 6.00 0.47
N ARG A 49 -14.61 4.96 -0.14
CA ARG A 49 -15.14 4.32 -1.35
C ARG A 49 -16.15 3.20 -1.07
N GLY A 50 -16.59 3.03 0.17
CA GLY A 50 -17.60 2.07 0.59
C GLY A 50 -17.06 0.68 0.94
N CYS A 51 -15.73 0.50 1.05
CA CYS A 51 -15.12 -0.76 1.47
C CYS A 51 -15.16 -0.89 2.99
N SER A 52 -15.65 -2.00 3.53
CA SER A 52 -15.47 -2.31 4.95
C SER A 52 -14.01 -2.71 5.23
N VAL A 53 -13.46 -2.29 6.38
CA VAL A 53 -12.02 -2.42 6.63
C VAL A 53 -11.70 -3.10 7.95
N VAL A 54 -10.82 -4.09 7.90
CA VAL A 54 -10.10 -4.60 9.06
C VAL A 54 -8.82 -3.79 9.23
N VAL A 55 -8.77 -3.00 10.28
CA VAL A 55 -7.65 -2.14 10.66
C VAL A 55 -6.74 -2.93 11.60
N ASN A 56 -5.71 -3.59 11.07
CA ASN A 56 -4.77 -4.33 11.92
C ASN A 56 -3.75 -3.37 12.56
N TYR A 57 -3.43 -3.66 13.81
CA TYR A 57 -2.39 -2.99 14.59
C TYR A 57 -1.61 -4.01 15.43
N ALA A 58 -0.36 -3.67 15.79
CA ALA A 58 0.44 -4.49 16.71
C ALA A 58 0.32 -4.00 18.17
N THR A 59 0.49 -2.69 18.40
CA THR A 59 0.62 -2.12 19.75
C THR A 59 -0.39 -1.03 20.08
N SER A 60 -0.70 -0.11 19.17
CA SER A 60 -1.58 1.04 19.45
C SER A 60 -3.03 0.75 19.06
N LYS A 61 -3.82 0.29 20.04
CA LYS A 61 -5.26 0.10 19.87
C LYS A 61 -5.99 1.40 19.62
N SER A 62 -5.66 2.48 20.38
CA SER A 62 -6.32 3.78 20.24
C SER A 62 -6.24 4.32 18.82
N SER A 63 -5.03 4.32 18.22
CA SER A 63 -4.84 4.80 16.85
C SER A 63 -5.64 3.97 15.82
N ALA A 64 -5.76 2.66 16.02
CA ALA A 64 -6.56 1.81 15.14
C ALA A 64 -8.07 2.07 15.31
N ASP A 65 -8.53 2.28 16.54
CA ASP A 65 -9.93 2.61 16.82
C ASP A 65 -10.31 3.99 16.25
N GLU A 66 -9.43 4.99 16.31
CA GLU A 66 -9.63 6.30 15.66
C GLU A 66 -9.81 6.16 14.14
N VAL A 67 -9.00 5.30 13.49
CA VAL A 67 -9.17 5.00 12.06
C VAL A 67 -10.53 4.37 11.77
N CYS A 68 -10.97 3.42 12.60
CA CYS A 68 -12.30 2.81 12.46
C CYS A 68 -13.41 3.85 12.57
N GLN A 69 -13.33 4.74 13.55
CA GLN A 69 -14.30 5.84 13.73
C GLN A 69 -14.34 6.78 12.53
N GLU A 70 -13.18 7.16 11.98
CA GLU A 70 -13.10 8.04 10.80
C GLU A 70 -13.71 7.37 9.56
N ILE A 71 -13.49 6.08 9.35
CA ILE A 71 -14.11 5.31 8.26
C ILE A 71 -15.64 5.33 8.41
N GLU A 72 -16.16 5.02 9.58
CA GLU A 72 -17.60 4.95 9.80
C GLU A 72 -18.27 6.32 9.73
N ALA A 73 -17.56 7.37 10.16
CA ALA A 73 -18.04 8.77 10.06
C ALA A 73 -18.03 9.32 8.63
N SER A 74 -17.39 8.65 7.66
CA SER A 74 -17.27 9.12 6.26
C SER A 74 -18.61 9.21 5.50
N GLY A 75 -19.66 8.60 6.02
CA GLY A 75 -20.98 8.56 5.35
C GLY A 75 -21.09 7.58 4.19
N SER A 76 -20.04 6.79 3.92
CA SER A 76 -19.99 5.81 2.82
C SER A 76 -20.80 4.53 3.08
N GLY A 77 -21.24 4.31 4.33
CA GLY A 77 -21.86 3.06 4.79
C GLY A 77 -20.85 1.93 5.10
N ALA A 78 -19.54 2.19 4.91
CA ALA A 78 -18.49 1.24 5.27
C ALA A 78 -18.47 0.98 6.78
N LYS A 79 -18.10 -0.26 7.16
CA LYS A 79 -17.86 -0.67 8.54
C LYS A 79 -16.37 -0.88 8.76
N ALA A 80 -15.90 -0.69 9.98
CA ALA A 80 -14.51 -0.94 10.32
C ALA A 80 -14.37 -1.65 11.66
N VAL A 81 -13.32 -2.48 11.79
CA VAL A 81 -12.97 -3.14 13.04
C VAL A 81 -11.45 -3.14 13.21
N SER A 82 -11.01 -2.82 14.42
CA SER A 82 -9.61 -2.92 14.79
C SER A 82 -9.30 -4.34 15.30
N ILE A 83 -8.26 -4.99 14.74
CA ILE A 83 -7.82 -6.33 15.17
C ILE A 83 -6.32 -6.30 15.48
N GLN A 84 -5.98 -6.65 16.71
CA GLN A 84 -4.59 -6.76 17.14
C GLN A 84 -3.95 -8.02 16.57
N ALA A 85 -2.79 -7.89 15.90
CA ALA A 85 -1.90 -8.98 15.54
C ALA A 85 -0.49 -8.45 15.25
N ASP A 86 0.53 -9.12 15.77
CA ASP A 86 1.91 -8.94 15.39
C ASP A 86 2.21 -9.80 14.16
N VAL A 87 2.25 -9.19 12.99
CA VAL A 87 2.44 -9.89 11.71
C VAL A 87 3.86 -10.47 11.52
N SER A 88 4.81 -10.20 12.42
CA SER A 88 6.08 -10.92 12.44
C SER A 88 5.91 -12.37 12.88
N LYS A 89 4.76 -12.72 13.50
CA LYS A 89 4.41 -14.04 14.01
C LYS A 89 3.37 -14.72 13.13
N LYS A 90 3.75 -15.81 12.49
CA LYS A 90 2.85 -16.57 11.56
C LYS A 90 1.52 -16.96 12.21
N ALA A 91 1.53 -17.40 13.48
CA ALA A 91 0.30 -17.81 14.18
C ALA A 91 -0.67 -16.62 14.36
N GLU A 92 -0.14 -15.42 14.60
CA GLU A 92 -0.96 -14.22 14.74
C GLU A 92 -1.51 -13.75 13.38
N ILE A 93 -0.78 -13.94 12.27
CA ILE A 93 -1.31 -13.72 10.91
C ILE A 93 -2.51 -14.64 10.66
N GLU A 94 -2.37 -15.94 10.94
CA GLU A 94 -3.46 -16.90 10.73
C GLU A 94 -4.71 -16.53 11.55
N ARG A 95 -4.54 -16.17 12.82
CA ARG A 95 -5.61 -15.69 13.69
C ARG A 95 -6.24 -14.39 13.14
N LEU A 96 -5.45 -13.44 12.67
CA LEU A 96 -5.92 -12.18 12.09
C LEU A 96 -6.89 -12.41 10.93
N PHE A 97 -6.56 -13.33 10.01
CA PHE A 97 -7.42 -13.64 8.87
C PHE A 97 -8.70 -14.38 9.31
N GLN A 98 -8.61 -15.27 10.30
CA GLN A 98 -9.80 -15.94 10.87
C GLN A 98 -10.74 -14.94 11.54
N ASP A 99 -10.19 -14.03 12.36
CA ASP A 99 -10.97 -12.98 13.03
C ASP A 99 -11.59 -12.00 12.04
N ALA A 100 -10.87 -11.66 10.96
CA ALA A 100 -11.38 -10.83 9.87
C ALA A 100 -12.58 -11.49 9.16
N LYS A 101 -12.46 -12.79 8.83
CA LYS A 101 -13.59 -13.55 8.24
C LYS A 101 -14.75 -13.69 9.22
N LYS A 102 -14.49 -13.83 10.51
CA LYS A 102 -15.55 -13.86 11.54
C LYS A 102 -16.31 -12.53 11.62
N ALA A 103 -15.59 -11.40 11.47
CA ALA A 103 -16.18 -10.07 11.56
C ALA A 103 -17.05 -9.71 10.34
N PHE A 104 -16.60 -10.07 9.12
CA PHE A 104 -17.25 -9.62 7.89
C PHE A 104 -17.71 -10.73 6.95
N GLY A 105 -17.49 -12.00 7.28
CA GLY A 105 -17.87 -13.16 6.46
C GLY A 105 -16.94 -13.45 5.28
N LYS A 106 -16.22 -12.45 4.78
CA LYS A 106 -15.34 -12.54 3.62
C LYS A 106 -14.14 -11.59 3.72
N ILE A 107 -13.17 -11.75 2.81
CA ILE A 107 -12.07 -10.81 2.57
C ILE A 107 -11.89 -10.73 1.06
N ASP A 108 -12.03 -9.54 0.48
CA ASP A 108 -11.87 -9.31 -0.97
C ASP A 108 -10.51 -8.69 -1.30
N ILE A 109 -9.93 -7.92 -0.37
CA ILE A 109 -8.71 -7.15 -0.57
C ILE A 109 -7.78 -7.35 0.63
N VAL A 110 -6.50 -7.58 0.37
CA VAL A 110 -5.46 -7.61 1.39
C VAL A 110 -4.35 -6.64 1.03
N MET A 111 -3.98 -5.77 1.96
CA MET A 111 -2.79 -4.92 1.85
C MET A 111 -1.81 -5.26 2.97
N SER A 112 -0.67 -5.84 2.60
CA SER A 112 0.44 -6.08 3.51
C SER A 112 1.34 -4.86 3.56
N ASN A 113 1.07 -3.98 4.54
CA ASN A 113 1.73 -2.68 4.65
C ASN A 113 2.77 -2.60 5.78
N SER A 114 2.64 -3.41 6.84
CA SER A 114 3.57 -3.38 7.98
C SER A 114 5.04 -3.48 7.56
N GLY A 115 5.88 -2.67 8.18
CA GLY A 115 7.32 -2.66 7.90
C GLY A 115 8.07 -1.70 8.81
N THR A 116 9.38 -1.79 8.78
CA THR A 116 10.32 -0.91 9.50
C THR A 116 11.45 -0.49 8.59
N GLU A 117 12.04 0.68 8.83
CA GLU A 117 13.32 1.08 8.23
C GLU A 117 14.51 0.57 9.05
N SER A 118 15.69 0.60 8.44
CA SER A 118 16.95 0.23 9.07
C SER A 118 18.06 1.05 8.45
N TRP A 119 18.82 1.72 9.31
CA TRP A 119 19.96 2.56 8.97
C TRP A 119 21.15 2.07 9.76
N ASP A 120 21.93 1.19 9.16
CA ASP A 120 23.03 0.49 9.82
C ASP A 120 24.23 0.39 8.87
N LYS A 121 25.43 0.68 9.36
CA LYS A 121 26.63 0.40 8.60
C LYS A 121 26.76 -1.10 8.38
N THR A 122 27.18 -1.48 7.18
CA THR A 122 27.21 -2.89 6.77
C THR A 122 27.98 -3.77 7.74
N GLU A 123 29.11 -3.29 8.26
CA GLU A 123 29.98 -4.00 9.19
C GLU A 123 29.43 -4.10 10.63
N GLU A 124 28.39 -3.31 10.96
CA GLU A 124 27.78 -3.28 12.29
C GLU A 124 26.47 -4.10 12.37
N ILE A 125 25.99 -4.64 11.23
CA ILE A 125 24.74 -5.42 11.19
C ILE A 125 24.95 -6.77 11.91
N THR A 126 24.15 -6.99 12.96
CA THR A 126 24.11 -8.29 13.68
C THR A 126 23.05 -9.22 13.09
N GLU A 127 23.11 -10.52 13.43
CA GLU A 127 22.08 -11.50 13.05
C GLU A 127 20.70 -11.10 13.57
N GLU A 128 20.61 -10.61 14.81
CA GLU A 128 19.35 -10.20 15.43
C GLU A 128 18.74 -8.99 14.68
N LYS A 129 19.58 -8.06 14.23
CA LYS A 129 19.14 -6.91 13.45
C LYS A 129 18.65 -7.34 12.09
N PHE A 130 19.40 -8.25 11.42
CA PHE A 130 19.01 -8.86 10.17
C PHE A 130 17.64 -9.54 10.30
N ASP A 131 17.50 -10.43 11.29
CA ASP A 131 16.26 -11.17 11.54
C ASP A 131 15.09 -10.24 11.83
N HIS A 132 15.30 -9.20 12.65
CA HIS A 132 14.24 -8.22 12.96
C HIS A 132 13.70 -7.58 11.69
N VAL A 133 14.57 -7.05 10.82
CA VAL A 133 14.15 -6.35 9.60
C VAL A 133 13.53 -7.31 8.60
N PHE A 134 14.18 -8.45 8.33
CA PHE A 134 13.65 -9.42 7.37
C PHE A 134 12.39 -10.11 7.85
N ASN A 135 12.27 -10.40 9.15
CA ASN A 135 11.04 -10.98 9.71
C ASN A 135 9.82 -10.07 9.49
N LEU A 136 9.97 -8.74 9.65
CA LEU A 136 8.85 -7.83 9.46
C LEU A 136 8.66 -7.43 7.99
N ASN A 137 9.73 -7.08 7.26
CA ASN A 137 9.61 -6.52 5.92
C ASN A 137 9.41 -7.56 4.81
N ALA A 138 9.97 -8.77 4.97
CA ALA A 138 9.93 -9.81 3.94
C ALA A 138 9.13 -11.04 4.40
N ARG A 139 9.55 -11.68 5.50
CA ARG A 139 8.90 -12.90 5.98
C ARG A 139 7.42 -12.69 6.31
N ALA A 140 7.07 -11.60 6.98
CA ALA A 140 5.67 -11.29 7.28
C ALA A 140 4.83 -11.15 6.00
N GLN A 141 5.32 -10.43 4.98
CA GLN A 141 4.61 -10.28 3.72
C GLN A 141 4.43 -11.61 2.98
N PHE A 142 5.42 -12.51 3.05
CA PHE A 142 5.27 -13.87 2.52
C PHE A 142 4.12 -14.63 3.19
N PHE A 143 4.07 -14.62 4.53
CA PHE A 143 3.02 -15.34 5.26
C PHE A 143 1.65 -14.66 5.17
N VAL A 144 1.59 -13.34 5.02
CA VAL A 144 0.35 -12.63 4.65
C VAL A 144 -0.11 -13.09 3.26
N GLY A 145 0.80 -13.21 2.29
CA GLY A 145 0.49 -13.78 0.97
C GLY A 145 -0.02 -15.22 1.07
N GLN A 146 0.62 -16.08 1.88
CA GLN A 146 0.16 -17.46 2.10
C GLN A 146 -1.24 -17.51 2.73
N ALA A 147 -1.52 -16.68 3.74
CA ALA A 147 -2.84 -16.58 4.34
C ALA A 147 -3.87 -16.00 3.34
N THR A 148 -3.45 -15.04 2.52
CA THR A 148 -4.28 -14.51 1.43
C THR A 148 -4.73 -15.64 0.48
N TRP A 149 -3.83 -16.51 0.04
CA TRP A 149 -4.21 -17.66 -0.78
C TRP A 149 -5.30 -18.52 -0.14
N LYS A 150 -5.26 -18.70 1.17
CA LYS A 150 -6.20 -19.55 1.92
C LYS A 150 -7.57 -18.88 2.15
N TYR A 151 -7.57 -17.58 2.43
CA TYR A 151 -8.76 -16.90 2.99
C TYR A 151 -9.42 -15.88 2.07
N LEU A 152 -8.73 -15.39 1.03
CA LEU A 152 -9.26 -14.39 0.12
C LEU A 152 -10.30 -14.98 -0.82
N GLU A 153 -11.32 -14.20 -1.15
CA GLU A 153 -12.30 -14.57 -2.17
C GLU A 153 -11.66 -14.64 -3.57
N ASN A 154 -12.24 -15.42 -4.48
CA ASN A 154 -11.83 -15.40 -5.89
C ASN A 154 -12.04 -14.01 -6.49
N ASN A 155 -11.24 -13.65 -7.48
CA ASN A 155 -11.18 -12.31 -8.07
C ASN A 155 -10.80 -11.22 -7.04
N GLY A 156 -10.11 -11.59 -5.96
CA GLY A 156 -9.64 -10.67 -4.94
C GLY A 156 -8.38 -9.91 -5.36
N ARG A 157 -7.86 -9.12 -4.42
CA ARG A 157 -6.69 -8.24 -4.63
C ARG A 157 -5.69 -8.39 -3.49
N LEU A 158 -4.42 -8.62 -3.81
CA LEU A 158 -3.31 -8.58 -2.85
C LEU A 158 -2.35 -7.46 -3.24
N ILE A 159 -2.12 -6.54 -2.32
CA ILE A 159 -1.16 -5.45 -2.48
C ILE A 159 -0.05 -5.60 -1.45
N LEU A 160 1.21 -5.61 -1.91
CA LEU A 160 2.40 -5.71 -1.07
C LEU A 160 3.17 -4.39 -1.04
N MET A 161 3.70 -4.03 0.13
CA MET A 161 4.44 -2.78 0.33
C MET A 161 5.93 -2.98 0.08
N SER A 162 6.42 -2.47 -1.07
CA SER A 162 7.83 -2.31 -1.37
C SER A 162 8.33 -0.89 -1.03
N SER A 163 9.30 -0.36 -1.75
CA SER A 163 9.86 0.99 -1.62
C SER A 163 10.62 1.35 -2.88
N ILE A 164 10.78 2.64 -3.19
CA ILE A 164 11.74 3.08 -4.23
C ILE A 164 13.18 2.70 -3.89
N ALA A 165 13.49 2.49 -2.62
CA ALA A 165 14.78 1.98 -2.18
C ALA A 165 15.08 0.57 -2.71
N ALA A 166 14.04 -0.21 -3.09
CA ALA A 166 14.20 -1.52 -3.68
C ALA A 166 14.61 -1.43 -5.16
N GLY A 167 15.92 -1.39 -5.39
CA GLY A 167 16.50 -1.48 -6.74
C GLY A 167 16.51 -0.19 -7.57
N LEU A 168 15.93 0.90 -7.08
CA LEU A 168 15.96 2.21 -7.76
C LEU A 168 16.99 3.16 -7.14
N LEU A 169 17.21 3.09 -5.83
CA LEU A 169 18.13 3.97 -5.12
C LEU A 169 19.16 3.16 -4.34
N GLY A 170 20.45 3.37 -4.64
CA GLY A 170 21.54 2.95 -3.76
C GLY A 170 21.73 4.00 -2.67
N VAL A 171 21.25 3.72 -1.46
CA VAL A 171 21.38 4.62 -0.31
C VAL A 171 22.40 4.04 0.66
N ARG A 172 23.32 4.87 1.14
CA ARG A 172 24.34 4.48 2.11
C ARG A 172 23.69 4.02 3.42
N ASP A 173 24.28 3.03 4.08
CA ASP A 173 23.85 2.48 5.36
C ASP A 173 22.41 1.91 5.36
N HIS A 174 21.89 1.56 4.17
CA HIS A 174 20.49 1.13 3.98
C HIS A 174 20.37 -0.28 3.35
N VAL A 175 21.47 -1.04 3.32
CA VAL A 175 21.55 -2.34 2.62
C VAL A 175 20.49 -3.33 3.09
N LEU A 176 20.25 -3.39 4.39
CA LEU A 176 19.33 -4.34 5.01
C LEU A 176 17.87 -4.06 4.61
N TYR A 177 17.48 -2.79 4.68
CA TYR A 177 16.14 -2.36 4.24
C TYR A 177 15.95 -2.58 2.74
N ASN A 178 16.90 -2.13 1.90
CA ASN A 178 16.84 -2.30 0.45
C ASN A 178 16.68 -3.76 0.06
N ALA A 179 17.51 -4.66 0.64
CA ALA A 179 17.45 -6.09 0.39
C ALA A 179 16.09 -6.68 0.79
N SER A 180 15.56 -6.28 1.95
CA SER A 180 14.25 -6.75 2.43
C SER A 180 13.10 -6.33 1.51
N LYS A 181 13.14 -5.09 0.98
CA LYS A 181 12.12 -4.57 0.06
C LYS A 181 12.26 -5.12 -1.36
N MET A 182 13.50 -5.46 -1.77
CA MET A 182 13.74 -6.17 -3.05
C MET A 182 13.18 -7.60 -3.02
N ALA A 183 13.27 -8.30 -1.88
CA ALA A 183 12.65 -9.62 -1.72
C ALA A 183 11.14 -9.59 -1.97
N VAL A 184 10.46 -8.50 -1.59
CA VAL A 184 9.02 -8.31 -1.83
C VAL A 184 8.71 -8.22 -3.33
N ILE A 185 9.58 -7.60 -4.15
CA ILE A 185 9.40 -7.53 -5.61
C ILE A 185 9.39 -8.95 -6.21
N GLY A 186 10.30 -9.82 -5.76
CA GLY A 186 10.29 -11.23 -6.17
C GLY A 186 9.00 -11.96 -5.80
N MET A 187 8.51 -11.74 -4.57
CA MET A 187 7.24 -12.32 -4.09
C MET A 187 6.06 -11.88 -4.95
N ILE A 188 5.98 -10.58 -5.31
CA ILE A 188 4.90 -10.04 -6.15
C ILE A 188 4.83 -10.80 -7.48
N LYS A 189 5.98 -11.00 -8.14
CA LYS A 189 6.04 -11.71 -9.43
C LYS A 189 5.57 -13.16 -9.33
N ALA A 190 6.06 -13.88 -8.32
CA ALA A 190 5.72 -15.28 -8.12
C ALA A 190 4.24 -15.46 -7.71
N PHE A 191 3.78 -14.72 -6.71
CA PHE A 191 2.39 -14.78 -6.26
C PHE A 191 1.40 -14.38 -7.37
N ALA A 192 1.74 -13.40 -8.23
CA ALA A 192 0.88 -13.00 -9.34
C ALA A 192 0.62 -14.16 -10.32
N THR A 193 1.63 -15.01 -10.53
CA THR A 193 1.51 -16.22 -11.36
C THR A 193 0.66 -17.28 -10.64
N ASP A 194 0.99 -17.58 -9.39
CA ASP A 194 0.32 -18.64 -8.63
C ASP A 194 -1.16 -18.31 -8.38
N PHE A 195 -1.47 -17.05 -8.07
CA PHE A 195 -2.82 -16.63 -7.67
C PHE A 195 -3.75 -16.36 -8.86
N GLY A 196 -3.19 -16.21 -10.05
CA GLY A 196 -3.93 -15.95 -11.29
C GLY A 196 -5.02 -16.99 -11.60
N VAL A 197 -4.82 -18.26 -11.23
CA VAL A 197 -5.81 -19.34 -11.42
C VAL A 197 -7.12 -19.12 -10.65
N ARG A 198 -7.10 -18.22 -9.66
CA ARG A 198 -8.27 -17.79 -8.89
C ARG A 198 -8.77 -16.39 -9.27
N GLY A 199 -8.23 -15.80 -10.33
CA GLY A 199 -8.53 -14.42 -10.72
C GLY A 199 -8.02 -13.36 -9.73
N ILE A 200 -7.16 -13.74 -8.77
CA ILE A 200 -6.59 -12.81 -7.79
C ILE A 200 -5.42 -12.08 -8.43
N THR A 201 -5.45 -10.75 -8.44
CA THR A 201 -4.28 -9.96 -8.84
C THR A 201 -3.37 -9.71 -7.64
N VAL A 202 -2.06 -9.75 -7.89
CA VAL A 202 -1.04 -9.44 -6.90
C VAL A 202 -0.14 -8.34 -7.44
N ASN A 203 -0.12 -7.20 -6.76
CA ASN A 203 0.69 -6.06 -7.14
C ASN A 203 1.44 -5.49 -5.95
N GLY A 204 2.41 -4.65 -6.22
CA GLY A 204 3.12 -3.89 -5.22
C GLY A 204 3.03 -2.39 -5.44
N VAL A 205 3.19 -1.66 -4.35
CA VAL A 205 3.44 -0.22 -4.38
C VAL A 205 4.83 0.05 -3.82
N ALA A 206 5.57 0.95 -4.46
CA ALA A 206 6.91 1.38 -4.09
C ALA A 206 6.90 2.90 -3.83
N PRO A 207 6.52 3.33 -2.62
CA PRO A 207 6.48 4.74 -2.27
C PRO A 207 7.89 5.35 -2.13
N GLY A 208 7.99 6.67 -2.42
CA GLY A 208 9.14 7.51 -2.08
C GLY A 208 8.95 8.22 -0.75
N GLY A 209 9.33 9.49 -0.68
CA GLY A 209 9.19 10.32 0.53
C GLY A 209 7.73 10.68 0.84
N ILE A 210 7.11 9.92 1.72
CA ILE A 210 5.71 10.10 2.15
C ILE A 210 5.69 10.65 3.58
N LYS A 211 5.05 11.78 3.82
CA LYS A 211 4.88 12.39 5.16
C LYS A 211 4.15 11.43 6.09
N SER A 212 4.89 10.86 7.03
CA SER A 212 4.43 9.88 8.01
C SER A 212 5.36 9.92 9.23
N ASP A 213 5.03 9.20 10.30
CA ASP A 213 5.93 9.09 11.46
C ASP A 213 7.31 8.55 11.06
N MET A 214 7.34 7.56 10.16
CA MET A 214 8.58 6.99 9.62
C MET A 214 9.39 8.05 8.85
N PHE A 215 8.75 8.90 8.06
CA PHE A 215 9.38 10.02 7.37
C PHE A 215 9.99 11.02 8.38
N THR A 216 9.23 11.44 9.38
CA THR A 216 9.71 12.37 10.39
C THR A 216 10.95 11.85 11.14
N GLN A 217 10.99 10.53 11.38
CA GLN A 217 12.11 9.90 12.09
C GLN A 217 13.34 9.68 11.21
N ASN A 218 13.19 9.47 9.90
CA ASN A 218 14.26 8.92 9.06
C ASN A 218 14.60 9.77 7.82
N ALA A 219 13.77 10.75 7.42
CA ALA A 219 13.96 11.45 6.14
C ALA A 219 15.28 12.24 6.06
N TRP A 220 15.85 12.66 7.17
CA TRP A 220 17.12 13.34 7.23
C TRP A 220 18.30 12.49 6.73
N HIS A 221 18.21 11.15 6.82
CA HIS A 221 19.22 10.23 6.28
C HIS A 221 19.35 10.30 4.74
N TYR A 222 18.28 10.64 4.03
CA TYR A 222 18.28 10.75 2.58
C TYR A 222 18.88 12.07 2.08
N ILE A 223 19.25 12.98 2.99
CA ILE A 223 19.78 14.31 2.65
C ILE A 223 21.26 14.35 2.99
N PRO A 224 22.17 14.67 2.05
CA PRO A 224 23.59 14.81 2.35
C PRO A 224 23.84 15.79 3.51
N GLY A 225 24.50 15.32 4.57
CA GLY A 225 24.77 16.09 5.78
C GLY A 225 23.56 16.34 6.68
N GLY A 226 22.44 15.64 6.44
CA GLY A 226 21.26 15.69 7.29
C GLY A 226 21.50 15.13 8.68
N THR A 227 20.83 15.69 9.67
CA THR A 227 20.91 15.27 11.06
C THR A 227 19.52 15.25 11.70
N PRO A 228 19.28 14.44 12.76
CA PRO A 228 17.98 14.35 13.41
C PRO A 228 17.56 15.66 14.12
N GLU A 229 18.50 16.57 14.38
CA GLU A 229 18.22 17.87 15.00
C GLU A 229 17.67 18.93 14.03
N TRP A 230 17.68 18.61 12.71
CA TRP A 230 17.15 19.58 11.73
C TRP A 230 15.63 19.73 11.91
N PRO A 231 15.11 20.97 11.79
CA PRO A 231 13.68 21.19 11.78
C PRO A 231 12.98 20.37 10.67
N ALA A 232 11.84 19.77 10.98
CA ALA A 232 11.08 18.95 10.02
C ALA A 232 10.79 19.71 8.71
N GLU A 233 10.46 21.00 8.79
CA GLU A 233 10.22 21.86 7.63
C GLU A 233 11.45 21.97 6.71
N LYS A 234 12.66 22.06 7.29
CA LYS A 234 13.91 22.08 6.50
C LYS A 234 14.09 20.76 5.75
N ILE A 235 13.86 19.64 6.42
CA ILE A 235 13.97 18.31 5.81
C ILE A 235 12.95 18.17 4.68
N GLU A 236 11.69 18.56 4.93
CA GLU A 236 10.63 18.52 3.91
C GLU A 236 10.96 19.36 2.69
N ASN A 237 11.44 20.59 2.89
CA ASN A 237 11.80 21.49 1.78
C ASN A 237 12.93 20.92 0.93
N LEU A 238 13.99 20.39 1.56
CA LEU A 238 15.10 19.76 0.84
C LEU A 238 14.67 18.51 0.08
N MET A 239 13.84 17.66 0.68
CA MET A 239 13.28 16.50 -0.01
C MET A 239 12.39 16.92 -1.18
N ALA A 240 11.59 17.98 -1.02
CA ALA A 240 10.74 18.52 -2.06
C ALA A 240 11.55 19.12 -3.22
N GLU A 241 12.68 19.77 -2.95
CA GLU A 241 13.57 20.30 -3.98
C GLU A 241 14.11 19.21 -4.91
N HIS A 242 14.41 18.03 -4.37
CA HIS A 242 14.89 16.89 -5.14
C HIS A 242 13.76 16.08 -5.81
N CYS A 243 12.51 16.35 -5.48
CA CYS A 243 11.36 15.75 -6.14
C CYS A 243 10.96 16.57 -7.39
N PRO A 244 10.85 15.98 -8.58
CA PRO A 244 10.33 16.67 -9.78
C PRO A 244 9.00 17.38 -9.57
N LEU A 245 8.07 16.80 -8.79
CA LEU A 245 6.79 17.43 -8.44
C LEU A 245 6.88 18.48 -7.33
N LYS A 246 8.10 18.82 -6.84
CA LYS A 246 8.38 19.89 -5.88
C LYS A 246 7.57 19.83 -4.58
N ARG A 247 7.24 18.64 -4.13
CA ARG A 247 6.62 18.40 -2.83
C ARG A 247 6.94 16.99 -2.30
N CYS A 248 6.87 16.82 -0.99
CA CYS A 248 6.74 15.49 -0.41
C CYS A 248 5.30 14.98 -0.63
N ALA A 249 5.14 13.67 -0.78
CA ALA A 249 3.83 13.06 -0.88
C ALA A 249 3.17 12.93 0.51
N VAL A 250 1.85 12.77 0.48
CA VAL A 250 1.05 12.44 1.67
C VAL A 250 0.50 11.01 1.55
N PRO A 251 0.06 10.37 2.64
CA PRO A 251 -0.49 9.01 2.60
C PRO A 251 -1.59 8.80 1.55
N GLU A 252 -2.38 9.83 1.27
CA GLU A 252 -3.46 9.83 0.28
C GLU A 252 -2.96 9.65 -1.16
N ASP A 253 -1.74 10.11 -1.48
CA ASP A 253 -1.13 9.89 -2.80
C ASP A 253 -0.91 8.39 -3.07
N VAL A 254 -0.52 7.63 -2.05
CA VAL A 254 -0.39 6.17 -2.11
C VAL A 254 -1.76 5.50 -2.07
N ALA A 255 -2.64 5.96 -1.18
CA ALA A 255 -3.95 5.38 -0.96
C ALA A 255 -4.83 5.36 -2.21
N ARG A 256 -4.77 6.40 -3.04
CA ARG A 256 -5.52 6.48 -4.32
C ARG A 256 -5.04 5.44 -5.33
N VAL A 257 -3.73 5.16 -5.38
CA VAL A 257 -3.18 4.09 -6.23
C VAL A 257 -3.60 2.72 -5.70
N VAL A 258 -3.55 2.52 -4.38
CA VAL A 258 -4.03 1.28 -3.75
C VAL A 258 -5.52 1.08 -4.02
N ALA A 259 -6.34 2.13 -3.95
CA ALA A 259 -7.76 2.06 -4.27
C ALA A 259 -8.02 1.67 -5.73
N PHE A 260 -7.26 2.22 -6.68
CA PHE A 260 -7.30 1.80 -8.09
C PHE A 260 -6.97 0.30 -8.23
N LEU A 261 -5.85 -0.17 -7.67
CA LEU A 261 -5.45 -1.58 -7.72
C LEU A 261 -6.46 -2.50 -7.03
N SER A 262 -7.21 -2.00 -6.06
CA SER A 262 -8.24 -2.73 -5.31
C SER A 262 -9.57 -2.82 -6.05
N SER A 263 -9.79 -1.99 -7.05
CA SER A 263 -11.05 -1.87 -7.80
C SER A 263 -11.11 -2.81 -9.02
N GLU A 264 -12.22 -2.79 -9.72
CA GLU A 264 -12.38 -3.44 -11.03
C GLU A 264 -11.51 -2.78 -12.10
N ASP A 265 -11.25 -1.46 -12.01
CA ASP A 265 -10.40 -0.72 -12.95
C ASP A 265 -8.95 -1.23 -12.95
N GLY A 266 -8.45 -1.72 -11.79
CA GLY A 266 -7.16 -2.37 -11.64
C GLY A 266 -7.15 -3.87 -12.02
N GLY A 267 -8.25 -4.42 -12.47
CA GLY A 267 -8.45 -5.87 -12.65
C GLY A 267 -7.52 -6.55 -13.65
N TRP A 268 -6.93 -5.80 -14.60
CA TRP A 268 -5.95 -6.32 -15.57
C TRP A 268 -4.51 -5.97 -15.23
N VAL A 269 -4.28 -5.25 -14.11
CA VAL A 269 -2.93 -4.97 -13.57
C VAL A 269 -2.55 -6.11 -12.64
N ASN A 270 -1.54 -6.92 -13.03
CA ASN A 270 -1.08 -8.07 -12.26
C ASN A 270 0.45 -8.20 -12.33
N GLY A 271 1.09 -8.55 -11.21
CA GLY A 271 2.53 -8.73 -11.12
C GLY A 271 3.33 -7.43 -11.25
N GLN A 272 2.72 -6.26 -11.07
CA GLN A 272 3.39 -4.96 -11.23
C GLN A 272 3.82 -4.39 -9.89
N VAL A 273 4.90 -3.60 -9.91
CA VAL A 273 5.33 -2.76 -8.79
C VAL A 273 5.20 -1.31 -9.26
N ILE A 274 4.24 -0.59 -8.68
CA ILE A 274 3.97 0.80 -9.07
C ILE A 274 4.77 1.74 -8.19
N THR A 275 5.68 2.46 -8.81
CA THR A 275 6.47 3.51 -8.14
C THR A 275 5.60 4.74 -7.91
N ILE A 276 5.58 5.23 -6.65
CA ILE A 276 4.81 6.42 -6.24
C ILE A 276 5.78 7.39 -5.56
N SER A 277 6.54 8.12 -6.37
CA SER A 277 7.68 8.94 -5.91
C SER A 277 7.65 10.39 -6.39
N GLY A 278 6.66 10.79 -7.18
CA GLY A 278 6.67 12.11 -7.82
C GLY A 278 7.84 12.31 -8.79
N GLY A 279 8.44 11.21 -9.28
CA GLY A 279 9.61 11.22 -10.15
C GLY A 279 10.95 11.18 -9.42
N SER A 280 11.01 11.12 -8.09
CA SER A 280 12.26 11.14 -7.31
C SER A 280 13.21 9.96 -7.57
N SER A 281 12.79 8.95 -8.29
CA SER A 281 13.56 7.73 -8.61
C SER A 281 14.04 7.67 -10.06
N GLN A 282 14.00 8.79 -10.79
CA GLN A 282 14.43 8.88 -12.19
C GLN A 282 15.81 9.48 -12.31
#